data_844f51ea2781d3ad4afc7c20b923d5a5
#
_entry.id   844f51ea2781d3ad4afc7c20b923d5a5
#
_cell.length_a   1.000
_cell.length_b   1.000
_cell.length_c   1.000
_cell.angle_alpha   90.00
_cell.angle_beta   90.00
_cell.angle_gamma   90.00
#
_symmetry.space_group_name_H-M   'P 1'
#
loop_
_entity.id
_entity.type
_entity.pdbx_description
1 polymer ?
#
loop_
_entity_poly.entity_id
_entity_poly.type
_entity_poly.pdbx_seq_one_letter_code
_entity_poly.pdbx_strand_id
1 'polypeptide(L)'
;MPALKTRKRIVATLTLVAALLSVGLYAVAQQPYQLTPLDEAKRDRAVAVGGGKYHVLPATLATTQWGWLDPTEPPKLTINSGDTVAVETMMHAHNAIQPGSTMDDLVKLRLANPGGGPHSVTGPIYVNGAEPGDVLEIRIKKIVPKAFGTNFHLPGTQFPTVGLLAPEFPQGFVRYFYLDFEKKQTEFKPGINIDLQPFPGTIAVGPDPNEPKEKAGPPIKDAKGRTSTLRPWKNGSNMDLNELQEGSTLYVPVFLKGALMWTGDSHCRQGNGEVNLTALECAYREIVLQPVVRKDMKLEWPRAETPTHWIAMGFDEDLNEAMKIATRETVNMLVAQKAVALSRDEAYALTSMVGDCRVTQVVDIRKGVHCMIPKNIFAKK
;
A
#
# COMPACT_ATOMS: atom_id res chain seq x y z
N MET A 1 -64.27 -30.90 -17.79
CA MET A 1 -63.21 -29.94 -18.10
C MET A 1 -63.11 -28.80 -17.04
N PRO A 2 -63.07 -29.05 -15.74
CA PRO A 2 -62.72 -28.00 -14.76
C PRO A 2 -61.28 -28.06 -14.23
N ALA A 3 -60.54 -29.16 -14.46
CA ALA A 3 -59.22 -29.35 -13.84
C ALA A 3 -58.06 -28.54 -14.48
N LEU A 4 -58.22 -28.04 -15.71
CA LEU A 4 -57.14 -27.33 -16.40
C LEU A 4 -57.00 -25.84 -16.02
N LYS A 5 -58.12 -25.22 -15.56
CA LYS A 5 -58.08 -23.80 -15.14
C LYS A 5 -57.43 -23.60 -13.75
N THR A 6 -57.51 -24.57 -12.86
CA THR A 6 -56.92 -24.50 -11.53
C THR A 6 -55.37 -24.65 -11.54
N ARG A 7 -54.84 -25.49 -12.46
CA ARG A 7 -53.38 -25.64 -12.59
C ARG A 7 -52.67 -24.38 -13.12
N LYS A 8 -53.31 -23.64 -14.06
CA LYS A 8 -52.72 -22.39 -14.57
C LYS A 8 -52.66 -21.26 -13.54
N ARG A 9 -53.63 -21.21 -12.63
CA ARG A 9 -53.61 -20.18 -11.53
C ARG A 9 -52.56 -20.48 -10.45
N ILE A 10 -52.36 -21.75 -10.12
CA ILE A 10 -51.35 -22.14 -9.12
C ILE A 10 -49.94 -21.90 -9.64
N VAL A 11 -49.66 -22.19 -10.95
CA VAL A 11 -48.35 -21.94 -11.55
C VAL A 11 -48.07 -20.43 -11.64
N ALA A 12 -49.07 -19.60 -12.00
CA ALA A 12 -48.90 -18.15 -12.04
C ALA A 12 -48.65 -17.52 -10.66
N THR A 13 -49.26 -18.04 -9.63
CA THR A 13 -49.07 -17.55 -8.24
C THR A 13 -47.71 -17.95 -7.67
N LEU A 14 -47.24 -19.17 -7.96
CA LEU A 14 -45.92 -19.62 -7.56
C LEU A 14 -44.79 -18.89 -8.30
N THR A 15 -45.00 -18.55 -9.57
CA THR A 15 -44.00 -17.79 -10.35
C THR A 15 -43.91 -16.33 -9.85
N LEU A 16 -45.04 -15.73 -9.45
CA LEU A 16 -45.05 -14.38 -8.93
C LEU A 16 -44.41 -14.29 -7.54
N VAL A 17 -44.63 -15.29 -6.66
CA VAL A 17 -44.00 -15.35 -5.33
C VAL A 17 -42.48 -15.61 -5.45
N ALA A 18 -42.03 -16.45 -6.40
CA ALA A 18 -40.63 -16.66 -6.64
C ALA A 18 -39.93 -15.40 -7.20
N ALA A 19 -40.62 -14.65 -8.08
CA ALA A 19 -40.10 -13.38 -8.60
C ALA A 19 -40.02 -12.28 -7.52
N LEU A 20 -41.01 -12.20 -6.62
CA LEU A 20 -40.96 -11.27 -5.50
C LEU A 20 -39.94 -11.61 -4.45
N LEU A 21 -39.68 -12.91 -4.20
CA LEU A 21 -38.61 -13.36 -3.31
C LEU A 21 -37.20 -13.12 -3.93
N SER A 22 -37.05 -13.30 -5.24
CA SER A 22 -35.78 -13.02 -5.90
C SER A 22 -35.46 -11.52 -5.97
N VAL A 23 -36.45 -10.66 -6.18
CA VAL A 23 -36.29 -9.19 -6.13
C VAL A 23 -36.00 -8.73 -4.70
N GLY A 24 -36.63 -9.32 -3.70
CA GLY A 24 -36.38 -9.00 -2.29
C GLY A 24 -34.98 -9.40 -1.85
N LEU A 25 -34.47 -10.56 -2.27
CA LEU A 25 -33.11 -11.00 -2.01
C LEU A 25 -32.06 -10.17 -2.77
N TYR A 26 -32.36 -9.73 -3.99
CA TYR A 26 -31.50 -8.82 -4.74
C TYR A 26 -31.44 -7.40 -4.14
N ALA A 27 -32.56 -6.90 -3.63
CA ALA A 27 -32.63 -5.59 -2.97
C ALA A 27 -31.88 -5.57 -1.61
N VAL A 28 -31.87 -6.71 -0.87
CA VAL A 28 -31.09 -6.80 0.38
C VAL A 28 -29.60 -6.92 0.10
N ALA A 29 -29.19 -7.50 -1.04
CA ALA A 29 -27.78 -7.59 -1.45
C ALA A 29 -27.21 -6.27 -1.99
N GLN A 30 -28.07 -5.28 -2.29
CA GLN A 30 -27.67 -3.97 -2.86
C GLN A 30 -27.89 -2.78 -1.89
N GLN A 31 -28.15 -3.01 -0.62
CA GLN A 31 -28.14 -1.91 0.33
C GLN A 31 -26.69 -1.35 0.40
N PRO A 32 -26.49 -0.05 0.09
CA PRO A 32 -25.17 0.53 0.22
C PRO A 32 -24.73 0.36 1.68
N TYR A 33 -23.56 -0.22 1.88
CA TYR A 33 -22.94 -0.36 3.19
C TYR A 33 -22.78 1.04 3.79
N GLN A 34 -23.65 1.40 4.71
CA GLN A 34 -23.49 2.61 5.48
C GLN A 34 -22.37 2.35 6.49
N LEU A 35 -21.21 2.97 6.26
CA LEU A 35 -20.16 3.04 7.26
C LEU A 35 -20.76 3.67 8.51
N THR A 36 -20.98 2.86 9.54
CA THR A 36 -21.36 3.37 10.86
C THR A 36 -20.25 4.33 11.29
N PRO A 37 -20.54 5.57 11.68
CA PRO A 37 -19.53 6.46 12.21
C PRO A 37 -18.78 5.73 13.32
N LEU A 38 -17.45 5.74 13.27
CA LEU A 38 -16.62 5.14 14.30
C LEU A 38 -16.95 5.81 15.63
N ASP A 39 -17.43 5.02 16.57
CA ASP A 39 -17.52 5.42 17.97
C ASP A 39 -16.07 5.56 18.49
N GLU A 40 -15.55 6.79 18.47
CA GLU A 40 -14.17 7.09 18.88
C GLU A 40 -13.89 6.68 20.33
N ALA A 41 -14.92 6.56 21.15
CA ALA A 41 -14.82 6.12 22.54
C ALA A 41 -14.49 4.62 22.69
N LYS A 42 -14.76 3.81 21.65
CA LYS A 42 -14.52 2.34 21.63
C LYS A 42 -13.27 1.92 20.88
N ARG A 43 -12.45 2.87 20.41
CA ARG A 43 -11.14 2.52 19.85
C ARG A 43 -10.30 1.88 20.95
N ASP A 44 -9.95 0.60 20.79
CA ASP A 44 -8.90 -0.04 21.56
C ASP A 44 -7.61 0.78 21.34
N ARG A 45 -7.27 1.60 22.32
CA ARG A 45 -6.06 2.42 22.26
C ARG A 45 -4.88 1.45 22.38
N ALA A 46 -4.13 1.30 21.31
CA ALA A 46 -2.90 0.54 21.36
C ALA A 46 -2.02 1.12 22.48
N VAL A 47 -1.58 0.27 23.39
CA VAL A 47 -0.73 0.68 24.51
C VAL A 47 0.57 1.22 23.95
N ALA A 48 0.93 2.45 24.34
CA ALA A 48 2.22 3.04 23.98
C ALA A 48 3.34 2.14 24.49
N VAL A 49 4.13 1.60 23.57
CA VAL A 49 5.28 0.77 23.92
C VAL A 49 6.53 1.65 23.91
N GLY A 50 7.07 1.93 25.09
CA GLY A 50 8.37 2.56 25.25
C GLY A 50 8.38 4.10 25.27
N GLY A 51 7.89 4.72 26.34
CA GLY A 51 8.28 6.09 26.76
C GLY A 51 7.88 7.29 25.88
N GLY A 52 7.43 7.08 24.63
CA GLY A 52 6.97 8.13 23.72
C GLY A 52 5.48 8.46 23.91
N LYS A 53 5.06 9.62 23.39
CA LYS A 53 3.64 10.00 23.36
C LYS A 53 2.89 9.20 22.29
N TYR A 54 1.58 9.02 22.50
CA TYR A 54 0.67 8.43 21.53
C TYR A 54 -0.16 9.54 20.88
N HIS A 55 -0.21 9.53 19.55
CA HIS A 55 -0.93 10.50 18.73
C HIS A 55 -1.92 9.79 17.83
N VAL A 56 -2.96 10.50 17.42
CA VAL A 56 -3.94 10.03 16.41
C VAL A 56 -4.01 11.07 15.29
N LEU A 57 -3.89 10.61 14.06
CA LEU A 57 -4.06 11.44 12.87
C LEU A 57 -5.19 10.86 12.02
N PRO A 58 -6.41 11.43 12.08
CA PRO A 58 -7.53 10.98 11.26
C PRO A 58 -7.31 11.34 9.78
N ALA A 59 -7.85 10.53 8.88
CA ALA A 59 -7.87 10.82 7.46
C ALA A 59 -9.10 11.69 7.13
N THR A 60 -8.84 12.94 6.78
CA THR A 60 -9.83 13.93 6.31
C THR A 60 -9.28 14.62 5.06
N LEU A 61 -10.10 15.37 4.34
CA LEU A 61 -9.61 16.17 3.20
C LEU A 61 -8.53 17.19 3.60
N ALA A 62 -8.49 17.61 4.88
CA ALA A 62 -7.49 18.53 5.39
C ALA A 62 -6.17 17.85 5.80
N THR A 63 -6.19 16.53 6.05
CA THR A 63 -5.03 15.76 6.53
C THR A 63 -4.51 14.78 5.50
N THR A 64 -5.12 14.71 4.32
CA THR A 64 -4.72 13.81 3.22
C THR A 64 -4.39 14.60 1.96
N GLN A 65 -3.50 14.04 1.16
CA GLN A 65 -3.16 14.53 -0.17
C GLN A 65 -3.53 13.46 -1.20
N TRP A 66 -4.08 13.85 -2.35
CA TRP A 66 -4.44 12.93 -3.41
C TRP A 66 -3.47 13.01 -4.59
N GLY A 67 -2.77 11.92 -4.81
CA GLY A 67 -1.90 11.70 -5.97
C GLY A 67 -0.55 12.40 -5.94
N TRP A 68 -0.32 13.23 -4.94
CA TRP A 68 0.88 14.05 -4.81
C TRP A 68 1.42 14.04 -3.39
N LEU A 69 2.73 14.03 -3.23
CA LEU A 69 3.42 14.37 -2.00
C LEU A 69 3.83 15.84 -2.12
N ASP A 70 3.19 16.71 -1.35
CA ASP A 70 3.47 18.16 -1.34
C ASP A 70 4.23 18.53 -0.05
N PRO A 71 5.57 18.68 -0.14
CA PRO A 71 6.38 19.02 1.03
C PRO A 71 6.24 20.50 1.46
N THR A 72 5.53 21.32 0.67
CA THR A 72 5.32 22.74 0.97
C THR A 72 4.10 22.96 1.87
N GLU A 73 3.22 21.96 1.97
CA GLU A 73 2.09 22.04 2.90
C GLU A 73 2.55 21.97 4.36
N PRO A 74 1.93 22.74 5.25
CA PRO A 74 2.21 22.65 6.68
C PRO A 74 1.97 21.23 7.20
N PRO A 75 2.83 20.72 8.11
CA PRO A 75 2.62 19.44 8.73
C PRO A 75 1.25 19.32 9.39
N LYS A 76 0.58 18.19 9.21
CA LYS A 76 -0.72 17.90 9.82
C LYS A 76 -0.57 17.43 11.26
N LEU A 77 0.62 16.96 11.61
CA LEU A 77 1.01 16.54 12.95
C LEU A 77 2.51 16.74 13.12
N THR A 78 2.93 17.13 14.33
CA THR A 78 4.35 17.17 14.72
C THR A 78 4.56 16.22 15.90
N ILE A 79 5.53 15.34 15.80
CA ILE A 79 5.85 14.31 16.79
C ILE A 79 7.35 14.34 17.13
N ASN A 80 7.72 13.68 18.23
CA ASN A 80 9.12 13.43 18.53
C ASN A 80 9.56 12.05 18.07
N SER A 81 10.86 11.87 17.85
CA SER A 81 11.45 10.56 17.60
C SER A 81 11.09 9.58 18.71
N GLY A 82 10.53 8.41 18.36
CA GLY A 82 10.06 7.41 19.30
C GLY A 82 8.60 7.55 19.76
N ASP A 83 7.92 8.65 19.42
CA ASP A 83 6.47 8.74 19.60
C ASP A 83 5.75 7.71 18.72
N THR A 84 4.54 7.33 19.11
CA THR A 84 3.68 6.43 18.36
C THR A 84 2.53 7.22 17.76
N VAL A 85 2.17 6.94 16.52
CA VAL A 85 1.03 7.56 15.84
C VAL A 85 0.13 6.51 15.22
N ALA A 86 -1.17 6.55 15.54
CA ALA A 86 -2.22 5.85 14.81
C ALA A 86 -2.70 6.74 13.67
N VAL A 87 -2.47 6.32 12.45
CA VAL A 87 -2.86 7.03 11.24
C VAL A 87 -4.05 6.33 10.60
N GLU A 88 -5.14 7.05 10.36
CA GLU A 88 -6.22 6.57 9.51
C GLU A 88 -5.87 6.82 8.05
N THR A 89 -6.35 5.94 7.13
CA THR A 89 -6.15 6.10 5.69
C THR A 89 -7.47 6.16 4.92
N MET A 90 -7.41 6.62 3.69
CA MET A 90 -8.53 6.64 2.73
C MET A 90 -8.29 5.68 1.58
N MET A 91 -9.36 5.21 0.97
CA MET A 91 -9.32 4.63 -0.37
C MET A 91 -8.83 5.66 -1.39
N HIS A 92 -8.49 5.19 -2.57
CA HIS A 92 -8.05 6.01 -3.70
C HIS A 92 -8.97 7.21 -3.95
N ALA A 93 -8.38 8.30 -4.48
CA ALA A 93 -9.08 9.53 -4.86
C ALA A 93 -9.97 10.09 -3.72
N HIS A 94 -9.41 10.21 -2.51
CA HIS A 94 -10.14 10.71 -1.32
C HIS A 94 -11.46 9.96 -1.04
N ASN A 95 -11.42 8.62 -1.03
CA ASN A 95 -12.58 7.74 -0.88
C ASN A 95 -13.59 7.82 -2.03
N ALA A 96 -13.23 8.35 -3.20
CA ALA A 96 -14.16 8.39 -4.32
C ALA A 96 -14.42 7.02 -4.95
N ILE A 97 -13.51 6.04 -4.74
CA ILE A 97 -13.75 4.65 -5.14
C ILE A 97 -14.45 3.94 -3.98
N GLN A 98 -15.71 3.57 -4.19
CA GLN A 98 -16.57 2.93 -3.20
C GLN A 98 -17.27 1.72 -3.82
N PRO A 99 -17.77 0.75 -3.03
CA PRO A 99 -18.62 -0.31 -3.53
C PRO A 99 -19.76 0.25 -4.39
N GLY A 100 -19.81 -0.18 -5.65
CA GLY A 100 -20.77 0.31 -6.65
C GLY A 100 -20.20 1.34 -7.65
N SER A 101 -19.00 1.87 -7.42
CA SER A 101 -18.33 2.66 -8.47
C SER A 101 -18.07 1.80 -9.70
N THR A 102 -18.36 2.35 -10.87
CA THR A 102 -18.24 1.69 -12.16
C THR A 102 -16.85 1.91 -12.78
N MET A 103 -16.53 1.18 -13.85
CA MET A 103 -15.31 1.43 -14.61
C MET A 103 -15.23 2.86 -15.16
N ASP A 104 -16.37 3.41 -15.61
CA ASP A 104 -16.42 4.80 -16.09
C ASP A 104 -16.10 5.81 -14.98
N ASP A 105 -16.49 5.54 -13.73
CA ASP A 105 -16.14 6.37 -12.59
C ASP A 105 -14.64 6.32 -12.32
N LEU A 106 -14.03 5.13 -12.37
CA LEU A 106 -12.59 4.96 -12.19
C LEU A 106 -11.80 5.70 -13.28
N VAL A 107 -12.24 5.58 -14.54
CA VAL A 107 -11.63 6.31 -15.67
C VAL A 107 -11.72 7.83 -15.47
N LYS A 108 -12.88 8.35 -15.08
CA LYS A 108 -13.06 9.78 -14.77
C LYS A 108 -12.10 10.24 -13.68
N LEU A 109 -12.00 9.48 -12.59
CA LEU A 109 -11.08 9.79 -11.48
C LEU A 109 -9.61 9.79 -11.95
N ARG A 110 -9.22 8.81 -12.76
CA ARG A 110 -7.85 8.74 -13.31
C ARG A 110 -7.50 9.96 -14.17
N LEU A 111 -8.46 10.46 -14.94
CA LEU A 111 -8.28 11.63 -15.82
C LEU A 111 -8.39 12.96 -15.08
N ALA A 112 -9.04 12.99 -13.91
CA ALA A 112 -9.25 14.21 -13.12
C ALA A 112 -7.96 14.74 -12.45
N ASN A 113 -6.92 13.90 -12.28
CA ASN A 113 -5.66 14.26 -11.62
C ASN A 113 -4.46 13.85 -12.49
N PRO A 114 -4.24 14.53 -13.63
CA PRO A 114 -3.18 14.17 -14.57
C PRO A 114 -1.79 14.30 -13.92
N GLY A 115 -0.96 13.25 -14.06
CA GLY A 115 0.37 13.16 -13.46
C GLY A 115 0.38 12.74 -12.00
N GLY A 116 -0.70 12.95 -11.25
CA GLY A 116 -0.87 12.43 -9.90
C GLY A 116 -1.20 10.93 -9.91
N GLY A 117 -0.86 10.24 -8.81
CA GLY A 117 -1.29 8.87 -8.59
C GLY A 117 -2.76 8.78 -8.16
N PRO A 118 -3.32 7.58 -8.05
CA PRO A 118 -4.66 7.37 -7.50
C PRO A 118 -4.69 7.50 -5.97
N HIS A 119 -3.56 7.38 -5.31
CA HIS A 119 -3.41 7.18 -3.88
C HIS A 119 -3.79 8.42 -3.07
N SER A 120 -4.51 8.21 -1.97
CA SER A 120 -4.75 9.20 -0.93
C SER A 120 -3.79 8.90 0.23
N VAL A 121 -2.89 9.82 0.52
CA VAL A 121 -1.87 9.65 1.55
C VAL A 121 -2.10 10.63 2.70
N THR A 122 -2.11 10.12 3.94
CA THR A 122 -2.31 10.89 5.17
C THR A 122 -0.97 11.44 5.66
N GLY A 123 -0.89 12.74 5.88
CA GLY A 123 0.32 13.48 6.26
C GLY A 123 0.34 14.88 5.61
N PRO A 124 1.50 15.60 5.65
CA PRO A 124 2.78 15.18 6.22
C PRO A 124 2.82 15.18 7.75
N ILE A 125 3.56 14.23 8.31
CA ILE A 125 3.89 14.17 9.72
C ILE A 125 5.34 14.63 9.89
N TYR A 126 5.55 15.69 10.67
CA TYR A 126 6.87 16.21 10.97
C TYR A 126 7.46 15.50 12.19
N VAL A 127 8.66 14.94 12.04
CA VAL A 127 9.38 14.26 13.13
C VAL A 127 10.50 15.17 13.65
N ASN A 128 10.37 15.65 14.87
CA ASN A 128 11.36 16.53 15.50
C ASN A 128 12.74 15.86 15.54
N GLY A 129 13.76 16.62 15.15
CA GLY A 129 15.16 16.21 15.17
C GLY A 129 15.61 15.41 13.93
N ALA A 130 14.72 15.09 12.98
CA ALA A 130 15.11 14.51 11.71
C ALA A 130 15.70 15.58 10.78
N GLU A 131 16.91 15.31 10.26
CA GLU A 131 17.64 16.20 9.38
C GLU A 131 18.05 15.45 8.09
N PRO A 132 18.28 16.16 6.97
CA PRO A 132 18.77 15.53 5.75
C PRO A 132 20.03 14.69 5.99
N GLY A 133 20.04 13.46 5.46
CA GLY A 133 21.11 12.50 5.65
C GLY A 133 20.97 11.60 6.87
N ASP A 134 19.95 11.78 7.71
CA ASP A 134 19.54 10.80 8.71
C ASP A 134 18.78 9.65 8.04
N VAL A 135 18.44 8.61 8.80
CA VAL A 135 17.51 7.56 8.40
C VAL A 135 16.30 7.62 9.33
N LEU A 136 15.10 7.52 8.77
CA LEU A 136 13.89 7.31 9.55
C LEU A 136 13.60 5.80 9.63
N GLU A 137 13.67 5.24 10.83
CA GLU A 137 13.24 3.90 11.17
C GLU A 137 11.75 3.95 11.52
N ILE A 138 10.91 3.26 10.77
CA ILE A 138 9.45 3.28 10.93
C ILE A 138 8.99 1.87 11.30
N ARG A 139 8.62 1.67 12.57
CA ARG A 139 8.13 0.39 13.07
C ARG A 139 6.63 0.29 12.87
N ILE A 140 6.16 -0.75 12.21
CA ILE A 140 4.73 -1.04 11.99
C ILE A 140 4.24 -1.88 13.17
N LYS A 141 3.45 -1.27 14.05
CA LYS A 141 3.03 -1.90 15.31
C LYS A 141 1.69 -2.62 15.18
N LYS A 142 0.77 -2.09 14.34
CA LYS A 142 -0.58 -2.61 14.18
C LYS A 142 -1.17 -2.12 12.86
N ILE A 143 -1.99 -2.94 12.22
CA ILE A 143 -2.78 -2.59 11.04
C ILE A 143 -4.22 -3.07 11.23
N VAL A 144 -5.19 -2.18 11.11
CA VAL A 144 -6.62 -2.51 11.21
C VAL A 144 -7.34 -2.05 9.94
N PRO A 145 -7.64 -2.94 9.00
CA PRO A 145 -8.35 -2.58 7.78
C PRO A 145 -9.79 -2.14 8.02
N LYS A 146 -10.36 -1.38 7.08
CA LYS A 146 -11.80 -1.16 6.93
C LYS A 146 -12.45 -2.35 6.22
N ALA A 147 -13.79 -2.42 6.23
CA ALA A 147 -14.54 -3.64 5.94
C ALA A 147 -14.56 -4.08 4.47
N PHE A 148 -14.07 -3.29 3.53
CA PHE A 148 -14.07 -3.65 2.13
C PHE A 148 -12.76 -3.31 1.43
N GLY A 149 -12.53 -3.98 0.31
CA GLY A 149 -11.46 -3.69 -0.62
C GLY A 149 -11.93 -3.78 -2.07
N THR A 150 -11.08 -3.40 -3.00
CA THR A 150 -11.33 -3.50 -4.43
C THR A 150 -10.06 -3.95 -5.16
N ASN A 151 -10.25 -4.66 -6.26
CA ASN A 151 -9.19 -4.85 -7.26
C ASN A 151 -9.74 -4.42 -8.60
N PHE A 152 -8.94 -3.70 -9.37
CA PHE A 152 -9.31 -3.26 -10.70
C PHE A 152 -8.09 -3.12 -11.61
N HIS A 153 -8.34 -3.18 -12.90
CA HIS A 153 -7.42 -2.67 -13.93
C HIS A 153 -8.21 -1.80 -14.92
N LEU A 154 -7.57 -0.77 -15.41
CA LEU A 154 -8.18 0.18 -16.34
C LEU A 154 -8.34 -0.43 -17.73
N PRO A 155 -9.24 0.12 -18.59
CA PRO A 155 -9.39 -0.33 -19.98
C PRO A 155 -8.09 -0.20 -20.77
N GLY A 156 -7.53 -1.33 -21.22
CA GLY A 156 -6.27 -1.35 -21.96
C GLY A 156 -6.32 -0.66 -23.32
N THR A 157 -7.52 -0.48 -23.90
CA THR A 157 -7.70 0.36 -25.10
C THR A 157 -7.40 1.83 -24.85
N GLN A 158 -7.67 2.33 -23.66
CA GLN A 158 -7.45 3.73 -23.28
C GLN A 158 -6.14 3.92 -22.49
N PHE A 159 -5.71 2.91 -21.74
CA PHE A 159 -4.55 2.92 -20.87
C PHE A 159 -3.60 1.74 -21.15
N PRO A 160 -3.01 1.66 -22.37
CA PRO A 160 -2.27 0.45 -22.80
C PRO A 160 -0.96 0.19 -22.04
N THR A 161 -0.48 1.14 -21.23
CA THR A 161 0.75 1.02 -20.44
C THR A 161 0.49 0.93 -18.94
N VAL A 162 -0.78 0.85 -18.52
CA VAL A 162 -1.19 0.85 -17.12
C VAL A 162 -1.67 -0.54 -16.73
N GLY A 163 -0.75 -1.36 -16.24
CA GLY A 163 -0.88 -2.81 -16.05
C GLY A 163 0.04 -3.57 -16.99
N LEU A 164 0.59 -4.70 -16.53
CA LEU A 164 1.61 -5.45 -17.28
C LEU A 164 1.09 -6.00 -18.63
N LEU A 165 -0.16 -6.46 -18.65
CA LEU A 165 -0.82 -7.01 -19.84
C LEU A 165 -2.03 -6.16 -20.26
N ALA A 166 -2.02 -4.85 -19.98
CA ALA A 166 -3.17 -3.97 -20.21
C ALA A 166 -3.76 -4.09 -21.64
N PRO A 167 -2.99 -4.16 -22.73
CA PRO A 167 -3.55 -4.30 -24.10
C PRO A 167 -4.40 -5.57 -24.32
N GLU A 168 -4.17 -6.62 -23.53
CA GLU A 168 -4.93 -7.87 -23.63
C GLU A 168 -6.28 -7.80 -22.89
N PHE A 169 -6.51 -6.75 -22.10
CA PHE A 169 -7.72 -6.52 -21.31
C PHE A 169 -8.41 -5.20 -21.70
N PRO A 170 -9.02 -5.13 -22.88
CA PRO A 170 -9.45 -3.89 -23.52
C PRO A 170 -10.53 -3.11 -22.75
N GLN A 171 -11.38 -3.79 -21.96
CA GLN A 171 -12.55 -3.20 -21.32
C GLN A 171 -12.31 -2.79 -19.86
N GLY A 172 -11.17 -3.21 -19.26
CA GLY A 172 -10.94 -3.07 -17.85
C GLY A 172 -11.82 -4.03 -17.01
N PHE A 173 -11.58 -3.98 -15.70
CA PHE A 173 -12.31 -4.81 -14.72
C PHE A 173 -12.32 -4.11 -13.39
N VAL A 174 -13.40 -4.20 -12.62
CA VAL A 174 -13.48 -3.76 -11.23
C VAL A 174 -14.32 -4.76 -10.42
N ARG A 175 -13.82 -5.10 -9.25
CA ARG A 175 -14.54 -5.93 -8.28
C ARG A 175 -14.31 -5.42 -6.87
N TYR A 176 -15.39 -5.47 -6.07
CA TYR A 176 -15.38 -5.12 -4.65
C TYR A 176 -15.44 -6.39 -3.82
N PHE A 177 -14.77 -6.36 -2.67
CA PHE A 177 -14.62 -7.49 -1.77
C PHE A 177 -14.96 -7.05 -0.35
N TYR A 178 -15.76 -7.84 0.36
CA TYR A 178 -15.96 -7.67 1.80
C TYR A 178 -14.98 -8.54 2.54
N LEU A 179 -14.36 -7.98 3.58
CA LEU A 179 -13.28 -8.62 4.32
C LEU A 179 -13.84 -9.33 5.55
N ASP A 180 -13.65 -10.64 5.64
CA ASP A 180 -14.01 -11.45 6.80
C ASP A 180 -12.83 -11.44 7.79
N PHE A 181 -12.93 -10.61 8.82
CA PHE A 181 -11.86 -10.45 9.82
C PHE A 181 -11.75 -11.63 10.80
N GLU A 182 -12.83 -12.40 10.99
CA GLU A 182 -12.79 -13.58 11.84
C GLU A 182 -11.99 -14.69 11.17
N LYS A 183 -12.25 -14.93 9.88
CA LYS A 183 -11.49 -15.89 9.08
C LYS A 183 -10.18 -15.32 8.53
N LYS A 184 -9.96 -14.01 8.60
CA LYS A 184 -8.85 -13.30 7.96
C LYS A 184 -8.77 -13.59 6.46
N GLN A 185 -9.90 -13.60 5.79
CA GLN A 185 -10.03 -13.95 4.37
C GLN A 185 -11.04 -13.05 3.67
N THR A 186 -10.99 -13.08 2.34
CA THR A 186 -12.06 -12.62 1.47
C THR A 186 -12.32 -13.65 0.39
N GLU A 187 -13.57 -13.74 -0.09
CA GLU A 187 -13.92 -14.65 -1.18
C GLU A 187 -13.78 -13.93 -2.52
N PHE A 188 -12.87 -14.39 -3.38
CA PHE A 188 -12.75 -13.87 -4.75
C PHE A 188 -13.96 -14.23 -5.61
N LYS A 189 -14.40 -15.47 -5.56
CA LYS A 189 -15.68 -16.01 -6.03
C LYS A 189 -15.93 -17.35 -5.34
N PRO A 190 -17.15 -17.93 -5.43
CA PRO A 190 -17.45 -19.18 -4.76
C PRO A 190 -16.37 -20.24 -4.92
N GLY A 191 -15.79 -20.66 -3.80
CA GLY A 191 -14.73 -21.66 -3.74
C GLY A 191 -13.30 -21.13 -3.89
N ILE A 192 -13.08 -19.80 -4.03
CA ILE A 192 -11.74 -19.21 -4.07
C ILE A 192 -11.62 -18.18 -2.94
N ASN A 193 -10.94 -18.56 -1.87
CA ASN A 193 -10.67 -17.70 -0.73
C ASN A 193 -9.24 -17.14 -0.78
N ILE A 194 -9.09 -15.88 -0.42
CA ILE A 194 -7.82 -15.17 -0.38
C ILE A 194 -7.54 -14.77 1.07
N ASP A 195 -6.42 -15.21 1.61
CA ASP A 195 -5.97 -14.80 2.94
C ASP A 195 -5.58 -13.33 2.96
N LEU A 196 -6.02 -12.61 3.99
CA LEU A 196 -5.65 -11.22 4.19
C LEU A 196 -4.24 -11.13 4.78
N GLN A 197 -3.43 -10.26 4.22
CA GLN A 197 -2.09 -9.90 4.68
C GLN A 197 -1.93 -8.39 4.55
N PRO A 198 -2.50 -7.59 5.46
CA PRO A 198 -2.50 -6.13 5.35
C PRO A 198 -1.09 -5.55 5.45
N PHE A 199 -0.78 -4.60 4.56
CA PHE A 199 0.46 -3.83 4.57
C PHE A 199 0.25 -2.48 3.84
N PRO A 200 0.96 -1.40 4.19
CA PRO A 200 0.91 -0.15 3.45
C PRO A 200 1.71 -0.27 2.15
N GLY A 201 1.09 -0.08 1.00
CA GLY A 201 1.78 0.06 -0.30
C GLY A 201 2.66 1.30 -0.29
N THR A 202 2.13 2.40 0.28
CA THR A 202 2.86 3.67 0.39
C THR A 202 3.20 4.03 1.84
N ILE A 203 4.50 4.09 2.14
CA ILE A 203 5.09 4.90 3.21
C ILE A 203 6.17 5.78 2.57
N ALA A 204 6.04 7.09 2.68
CA ALA A 204 6.95 8.05 2.10
C ALA A 204 7.52 9.00 3.15
N VAL A 205 8.76 9.45 2.94
CA VAL A 205 9.27 10.69 3.53
C VAL A 205 9.39 11.77 2.47
N GLY A 206 9.72 13.00 2.87
CA GLY A 206 9.87 14.13 1.97
C GLY A 206 10.75 13.78 0.76
N PRO A 207 10.31 14.16 -0.47
CA PRO A 207 10.96 13.74 -1.71
C PRO A 207 12.43 14.17 -1.79
N ASP A 208 13.26 13.33 -2.41
CA ASP A 208 14.64 13.68 -2.77
C ASP A 208 14.64 14.87 -3.75
N PRO A 209 15.24 16.02 -3.40
CA PRO A 209 15.32 17.17 -4.31
C PRO A 209 16.12 16.87 -5.58
N ASN A 210 17.02 15.88 -5.53
CA ASN A 210 17.90 15.47 -6.64
C ASN A 210 17.37 14.25 -7.40
N GLU A 211 16.11 13.86 -7.16
CA GLU A 211 15.52 12.74 -7.87
C GLU A 211 15.53 12.97 -9.39
N PRO A 212 16.08 12.00 -10.17
CA PRO A 212 16.14 12.12 -11.62
C PRO A 212 14.74 12.09 -12.24
N LYS A 213 14.59 12.77 -13.38
CA LYS A 213 13.38 12.67 -14.21
C LYS A 213 13.29 11.27 -14.80
N GLU A 214 12.08 10.76 -14.94
CA GLU A 214 11.83 9.53 -15.70
C GLU A 214 12.17 9.72 -17.18
N LYS A 215 12.58 8.63 -17.81
CA LYS A 215 12.84 8.57 -19.25
C LYS A 215 11.53 8.49 -20.04
N ALA A 216 10.48 7.96 -19.45
CA ALA A 216 9.16 7.81 -20.05
C ALA A 216 8.05 8.04 -19.00
N GLY A 217 6.85 8.40 -19.47
CA GLY A 217 5.68 8.61 -18.63
C GLY A 217 5.45 10.07 -18.20
N PRO A 218 4.47 10.30 -17.32
CA PRO A 218 4.16 11.64 -16.84
C PRO A 218 5.28 12.18 -15.94
N PRO A 219 5.42 13.54 -15.85
CA PRO A 219 6.45 14.14 -14.99
C PRO A 219 6.32 13.67 -13.53
N ILE A 220 7.43 13.36 -12.90
CA ILE A 220 7.50 13.02 -11.47
C ILE A 220 7.09 14.21 -10.60
N LYS A 221 7.59 15.39 -10.96
CA LYS A 221 7.32 16.63 -10.24
C LYS A 221 6.46 17.53 -11.12
N ASP A 222 5.44 18.09 -10.53
CA ASP A 222 4.66 19.11 -11.20
C ASP A 222 5.36 20.48 -11.13
N ALA A 223 4.76 21.50 -11.76
CA ALA A 223 5.29 22.86 -11.78
C ALA A 223 5.37 23.50 -10.37
N LYS A 224 4.68 22.94 -9.38
CA LYS A 224 4.70 23.39 -7.98
C LYS A 224 5.76 22.65 -7.13
N GLY A 225 6.48 21.70 -7.70
CA GLY A 225 7.47 20.88 -7.01
C GLY A 225 6.90 19.70 -6.21
N ARG A 226 5.58 19.42 -6.34
CA ARG A 226 4.97 18.24 -5.76
C ARG A 226 5.44 16.98 -6.50
N THR A 227 5.56 15.90 -5.78
CA THR A 227 6.02 14.64 -6.34
C THR A 227 4.86 13.64 -6.43
N SER A 228 4.70 12.99 -7.59
CA SER A 228 3.63 11.99 -7.79
C SER A 228 3.76 10.81 -6.83
N THR A 229 2.62 10.36 -6.27
CA THR A 229 2.59 9.16 -5.42
C THR A 229 2.70 7.86 -6.22
N LEU A 230 2.73 7.91 -7.55
CA LEU A 230 2.62 6.74 -8.43
C LEU A 230 3.83 5.81 -8.39
N ARG A 231 4.97 6.26 -7.96
CA ARG A 231 6.21 5.49 -8.10
C ARG A 231 7.01 5.41 -6.82
N PRO A 232 7.75 4.33 -6.61
CA PRO A 232 8.74 4.21 -5.54
C PRO A 232 10.04 4.95 -5.88
N TRP A 233 10.74 5.39 -4.83
CA TRP A 233 12.10 5.90 -4.94
C TRP A 233 12.84 5.78 -3.60
N LYS A 234 14.01 6.46 -3.51
CA LYS A 234 14.85 6.49 -2.29
C LYS A 234 14.12 6.98 -1.04
N ASN A 235 13.11 7.83 -1.21
CA ASN A 235 12.24 8.30 -0.12
C ASN A 235 11.10 7.33 0.26
N GLY A 236 11.15 6.09 -0.21
CA GLY A 236 10.05 5.13 -0.07
C GLY A 236 8.98 5.36 -1.13
N SER A 237 7.86 5.96 -0.75
CA SER A 237 6.66 6.20 -1.57
C SER A 237 5.95 4.89 -1.92
N ASN A 238 5.53 4.67 -3.17
CA ASN A 238 4.76 3.52 -3.62
C ASN A 238 5.63 2.28 -3.80
N MET A 239 6.09 1.70 -2.70
CA MET A 239 7.02 0.57 -2.74
C MET A 239 6.34 -0.76 -2.99
N ASP A 240 5.10 -0.92 -2.53
CA ASP A 240 4.28 -2.13 -2.63
C ASP A 240 4.96 -3.39 -2.08
N LEU A 241 5.74 -3.19 -1.02
CA LEU A 241 6.45 -4.26 -0.34
C LEU A 241 5.53 -5.01 0.61
N ASN A 242 5.01 -6.14 0.19
CA ASN A 242 4.03 -6.93 0.96
C ASN A 242 4.59 -7.57 2.24
N GLU A 243 5.87 -7.49 2.49
CA GLU A 243 6.53 -7.84 3.76
C GLU A 243 6.40 -6.75 4.84
N LEU A 244 5.90 -5.55 4.52
CA LEU A 244 5.69 -4.47 5.51
C LEU A 244 4.42 -4.68 6.36
N GLN A 245 4.26 -5.87 6.93
CA GLN A 245 3.16 -6.25 7.80
C GLN A 245 3.41 -5.82 9.25
N GLU A 246 2.46 -6.10 10.15
CA GLU A 246 2.65 -5.91 11.59
C GLU A 246 3.92 -6.58 12.08
N GLY A 247 4.71 -5.89 12.90
CA GLY A 247 5.98 -6.37 13.44
C GLY A 247 7.18 -6.15 12.51
N SER A 248 6.97 -5.63 11.31
CA SER A 248 8.06 -5.23 10.42
C SER A 248 8.54 -3.81 10.71
N THR A 249 9.71 -3.47 10.16
CA THR A 249 10.31 -2.14 10.25
C THR A 249 10.82 -1.72 8.88
N LEU A 250 10.50 -0.49 8.50
CA LEU A 250 11.01 0.16 7.30
C LEU A 250 12.08 1.18 7.68
N TYR A 251 13.14 1.28 6.91
CA TYR A 251 14.22 2.27 7.02
C TYR A 251 14.29 3.07 5.73
N VAL A 252 14.13 4.39 5.81
CA VAL A 252 14.18 5.28 4.63
C VAL A 252 15.15 6.43 4.86
N PRO A 253 15.95 6.81 3.84
CA PRO A 253 16.80 8.01 3.90
C PRO A 253 15.95 9.27 4.05
N VAL A 254 16.38 10.20 4.89
CA VAL A 254 15.74 11.50 5.09
C VAL A 254 16.37 12.54 4.17
N PHE A 255 15.57 13.22 3.36
CA PHE A 255 16.02 14.25 2.42
C PHE A 255 15.63 15.66 2.84
N LEU A 256 14.57 15.81 3.63
CA LEU A 256 14.05 17.08 4.08
C LEU A 256 13.99 17.13 5.61
N LYS A 257 14.20 18.33 6.17
CA LYS A 257 14.08 18.56 7.61
C LYS A 257 12.72 18.11 8.14
N GLY A 258 12.72 17.41 9.25
CA GLY A 258 11.52 16.84 9.85
C GLY A 258 11.03 15.57 9.15
N ALA A 259 11.79 15.01 8.22
CA ALA A 259 11.46 13.86 7.39
C ALA A 259 10.18 14.06 6.54
N LEU A 260 9.10 14.63 7.08
CA LEU A 260 7.79 14.80 6.44
C LEU A 260 7.22 13.45 5.99
N MET A 261 6.71 12.67 6.93
CA MET A 261 6.22 11.31 6.63
C MET A 261 4.76 11.31 6.18
N TRP A 262 4.45 10.49 5.17
CA TRP A 262 3.07 10.14 4.74
C TRP A 262 2.89 8.62 4.75
N THR A 263 1.65 8.18 4.90
CA THR A 263 1.24 6.80 4.62
C THR A 263 -0.16 6.76 4.02
N GLY A 264 -0.40 5.75 3.20
CA GLY A 264 -1.67 5.54 2.51
C GLY A 264 -1.55 4.36 1.58
N ASP A 265 -2.40 4.32 0.54
CA ASP A 265 -2.34 3.24 -0.42
C ASP A 265 -2.33 1.89 0.32
N SER A 266 -3.46 1.62 0.94
CA SER A 266 -3.56 0.54 1.92
C SER A 266 -3.96 -0.75 1.23
N HIS A 267 -3.13 -1.76 1.33
CA HIS A 267 -3.35 -3.06 0.73
C HIS A 267 -3.79 -4.09 1.78
N CYS A 268 -4.79 -4.89 1.46
CA CYS A 268 -5.20 -6.02 2.30
C CYS A 268 -4.64 -7.35 1.81
N ARG A 269 -4.15 -7.41 0.58
CA ARG A 269 -3.38 -8.50 -0.04
C ARG A 269 -2.78 -8.06 -1.36
N GLN A 270 -1.55 -8.48 -1.64
CA GLN A 270 -0.92 -8.34 -2.95
C GLN A 270 -0.06 -9.56 -3.25
N GLY A 271 -0.10 -10.03 -4.48
CA GLY A 271 0.90 -10.95 -5.02
C GLY A 271 2.11 -10.17 -5.50
N ASN A 272 3.32 -10.70 -5.31
CA ASN A 272 4.53 -10.10 -5.85
C ASN A 272 4.41 -9.89 -7.36
N GLY A 273 4.76 -8.69 -7.82
CA GLY A 273 4.62 -8.22 -9.19
C GLY A 273 3.45 -7.27 -9.43
N GLU A 274 2.35 -7.33 -8.63
CA GLU A 274 1.17 -6.45 -8.75
C GLU A 274 0.65 -6.29 -10.19
N VAL A 275 0.64 -7.38 -10.92
CA VAL A 275 0.69 -7.43 -12.40
C VAL A 275 -0.47 -6.77 -13.13
N ASN A 276 -1.67 -6.65 -12.52
CA ASN A 276 -2.83 -6.06 -13.19
C ASN A 276 -3.03 -4.57 -12.93
N LEU A 277 -2.22 -3.94 -12.09
CA LEU A 277 -2.22 -2.53 -11.67
C LEU A 277 -2.53 -2.30 -10.19
N THR A 278 -3.34 -3.15 -9.55
CA THR A 278 -3.78 -2.96 -8.16
C THR A 278 -3.62 -4.23 -7.34
N ALA A 279 -3.44 -4.04 -6.04
CA ALA A 279 -3.57 -5.07 -5.03
C ALA A 279 -5.06 -5.38 -4.72
N LEU A 280 -5.35 -5.98 -3.58
CA LEU A 280 -6.62 -5.85 -2.90
C LEU A 280 -6.57 -4.52 -2.13
N GLU A 281 -6.89 -3.43 -2.85
CA GLU A 281 -6.91 -2.07 -2.36
C GLU A 281 -7.93 -1.91 -1.25
N CYS A 282 -7.56 -1.29 -0.15
CA CYS A 282 -8.46 -1.03 0.95
C CYS A 282 -8.15 0.32 1.63
N ALA A 283 -8.75 0.57 2.77
CA ALA A 283 -8.35 1.65 3.65
C ALA A 283 -8.18 1.09 5.07
N TYR A 284 -7.40 1.77 5.90
CA TYR A 284 -7.24 1.37 7.29
C TYR A 284 -8.03 2.28 8.22
N ARG A 285 -8.66 1.68 9.23
CA ARG A 285 -9.13 2.40 10.41
C ARG A 285 -7.96 3.01 11.14
N GLU A 286 -6.88 2.25 11.23
CA GLU A 286 -5.60 2.70 11.78
C GLU A 286 -4.46 1.84 11.23
N ILE A 287 -3.34 2.50 10.97
CA ILE A 287 -2.02 1.91 10.96
C ILE A 287 -1.20 2.57 12.06
N VAL A 288 -0.69 1.79 13.00
CA VAL A 288 0.06 2.30 14.15
C VAL A 288 1.55 2.24 13.84
N LEU A 289 2.16 3.41 13.72
CA LEU A 289 3.55 3.60 13.36
C LEU A 289 4.35 4.19 14.52
N GLN A 290 5.61 3.79 14.67
CA GLN A 290 6.57 4.39 15.60
C GLN A 290 7.81 4.84 14.82
N PRO A 291 7.88 6.11 14.39
CA PRO A 291 9.06 6.65 13.74
C PRO A 291 10.17 6.95 14.73
N VAL A 292 11.39 6.52 14.39
CA VAL A 292 12.61 6.76 15.19
C VAL A 292 13.69 7.33 14.30
N VAL A 293 14.25 8.47 14.66
CA VAL A 293 15.36 9.10 13.92
C VAL A 293 16.67 8.38 14.23
N ARG A 294 17.33 7.87 13.20
CA ARG A 294 18.59 7.13 13.28
C ARG A 294 19.73 7.99 12.71
N LYS A 295 20.51 8.59 13.61
CA LYS A 295 21.69 9.38 13.25
C LYS A 295 22.95 8.51 13.08
N ASP A 296 22.90 7.29 13.56
CA ASP A 296 23.94 6.27 13.52
C ASP A 296 23.92 5.41 12.25
N MET A 297 22.93 5.63 11.37
CA MET A 297 22.77 4.91 10.11
C MET A 297 22.94 5.84 8.91
N LYS A 298 23.39 5.27 7.79
CA LYS A 298 23.39 5.91 6.47
C LYS A 298 22.88 4.93 5.44
N LEU A 299 21.90 5.34 4.68
CA LEU A 299 21.30 4.54 3.61
C LEU A 299 21.23 5.37 2.33
N GLU A 300 21.40 4.72 1.20
CA GLU A 300 21.12 5.30 -0.11
C GLU A 300 19.72 4.91 -0.60
N TRP A 301 19.30 3.69 -0.30
CA TRP A 301 18.02 3.11 -0.70
C TRP A 301 17.24 2.59 0.51
N PRO A 302 15.91 2.49 0.42
CA PRO A 302 15.11 1.90 1.47
C PRO A 302 15.54 0.48 1.79
N ARG A 303 15.45 0.13 3.08
CA ARG A 303 15.60 -1.22 3.61
C ARG A 303 14.44 -1.54 4.52
N ALA A 304 14.18 -2.81 4.68
CA ALA A 304 13.19 -3.25 5.65
C ALA A 304 13.71 -4.45 6.44
N GLU A 305 13.04 -4.76 7.52
CA GLU A 305 13.21 -6.03 8.21
C GLU A 305 11.89 -6.55 8.75
N THR A 306 11.77 -7.85 8.75
CA THR A 306 10.74 -8.60 9.45
C THR A 306 11.37 -9.31 10.65
N PRO A 307 10.60 -9.97 11.51
CA PRO A 307 11.16 -10.82 12.56
C PRO A 307 12.15 -11.88 12.03
N THR A 308 11.99 -12.31 10.77
CA THR A 308 12.74 -13.42 10.18
C THR A 308 13.74 -13.06 9.09
N HIS A 309 13.61 -11.87 8.46
CA HIS A 309 14.44 -11.49 7.31
C HIS A 309 14.92 -10.04 7.42
N TRP A 310 16.09 -9.77 6.85
CA TRP A 310 16.51 -8.44 6.41
C TRP A 310 16.20 -8.28 4.94
N ILE A 311 15.82 -7.09 4.52
CA ILE A 311 15.33 -6.80 3.16
C ILE A 311 16.03 -5.56 2.62
N ALA A 312 16.57 -5.65 1.42
CA ALA A 312 17.08 -4.51 0.67
C ALA A 312 16.28 -4.33 -0.61
N MET A 313 16.08 -3.09 -1.04
CA MET A 313 15.22 -2.75 -2.17
C MET A 313 16.00 -2.03 -3.27
N GLY A 314 15.50 -2.13 -4.49
CA GLY A 314 15.97 -1.39 -5.65
C GLY A 314 14.83 -1.03 -6.58
N PHE A 315 14.87 0.19 -7.11
CA PHE A 315 13.82 0.72 -8.00
C PHE A 315 14.45 1.34 -9.24
N ASP A 316 13.95 0.98 -10.41
CA ASP A 316 14.32 1.58 -11.70
C ASP A 316 13.20 1.34 -12.75
N GLU A 317 13.20 2.13 -13.81
CA GLU A 317 12.32 1.89 -14.96
C GLU A 317 12.66 0.57 -15.67
N ASP A 318 13.93 0.14 -15.63
CA ASP A 318 14.40 -1.16 -16.10
C ASP A 318 14.46 -2.16 -14.93
N LEU A 319 13.75 -3.28 -15.05
CA LEU A 319 13.70 -4.32 -14.03
C LEU A 319 15.09 -4.92 -13.74
N ASN A 320 15.97 -5.02 -14.74
CA ASN A 320 17.32 -5.54 -14.53
C ASN A 320 18.17 -4.55 -13.70
N GLU A 321 18.01 -3.24 -13.92
CA GLU A 321 18.69 -2.23 -13.10
C GLU A 321 18.13 -2.22 -11.67
N ALA A 322 16.81 -2.34 -11.49
CA ALA A 322 16.20 -2.51 -10.17
C ALA A 322 16.78 -3.73 -9.43
N MET A 323 16.92 -4.88 -10.13
CA MET A 323 17.55 -6.08 -9.58
C MET A 323 19.02 -5.86 -9.19
N LYS A 324 19.79 -5.15 -10.02
CA LYS A 324 21.19 -4.81 -9.71
C LYS A 324 21.31 -3.92 -8.48
N ILE A 325 20.41 -2.93 -8.35
CA ILE A 325 20.36 -2.04 -7.19
C ILE A 325 20.02 -2.85 -5.92
N ALA A 326 18.95 -3.65 -5.94
CA ALA A 326 18.56 -4.48 -4.80
C ALA A 326 19.68 -5.45 -4.36
N THR A 327 20.33 -6.10 -5.32
CA THR A 327 21.47 -7.00 -5.04
C THR A 327 22.62 -6.24 -4.42
N ARG A 328 23.01 -5.08 -4.97
CA ARG A 328 24.09 -4.25 -4.44
C ARG A 328 23.80 -3.80 -3.01
N GLU A 329 22.58 -3.38 -2.75
CA GLU A 329 22.13 -2.97 -1.42
C GLU A 329 22.08 -4.15 -0.44
N THR A 330 21.76 -5.36 -0.90
CA THR A 330 21.86 -6.58 -0.09
C THR A 330 23.30 -6.88 0.30
N VAL A 331 24.23 -6.82 -0.65
CA VAL A 331 25.66 -6.97 -0.37
C VAL A 331 26.14 -5.91 0.63
N ASN A 332 25.80 -4.64 0.42
CA ASN A 332 26.14 -3.54 1.32
C ASN A 332 25.58 -3.76 2.73
N MET A 333 24.34 -4.24 2.83
CA MET A 333 23.67 -4.57 4.09
C MET A 333 24.40 -5.69 4.84
N LEU A 334 24.80 -6.75 4.15
CA LEU A 334 25.52 -7.88 4.74
C LEU A 334 26.92 -7.50 5.22
N VAL A 335 27.67 -6.73 4.43
CA VAL A 335 29.00 -6.21 4.81
C VAL A 335 28.90 -5.30 6.05
N ALA A 336 27.81 -4.53 6.18
CA ALA A 336 27.58 -3.65 7.32
C ALA A 336 27.23 -4.41 8.64
N GLN A 337 26.94 -5.72 8.56
CA GLN A 337 26.62 -6.53 9.75
C GLN A 337 27.90 -6.80 10.57
N LYS A 338 28.08 -6.00 11.62
CA LYS A 338 29.27 -6.11 12.52
C LYS A 338 29.38 -7.46 13.23
N ALA A 339 28.30 -8.23 13.32
CA ALA A 339 28.26 -9.52 14.01
C ALA A 339 29.04 -10.62 13.26
N VAL A 340 29.11 -10.50 11.92
CA VAL A 340 29.86 -11.44 11.05
C VAL A 340 30.60 -10.57 10.03
N ALA A 341 31.91 -10.52 10.14
CA ALA A 341 32.74 -9.72 9.22
C ALA A 341 32.82 -10.42 7.86
N LEU A 342 31.94 -10.07 6.93
CA LEU A 342 31.96 -10.55 5.56
C LEU A 342 32.71 -9.58 4.65
N SER A 343 33.58 -10.09 3.80
CA SER A 343 34.07 -9.36 2.63
C SER A 343 32.94 -9.14 1.62
N ARG A 344 33.15 -8.25 0.65
CA ARG A 344 32.16 -8.03 -0.42
C ARG A 344 31.90 -9.28 -1.25
N ASP A 345 32.96 -10.05 -1.54
CA ASP A 345 32.85 -11.29 -2.32
C ASP A 345 32.06 -12.36 -1.55
N GLU A 346 32.34 -12.52 -0.25
CA GLU A 346 31.58 -13.44 0.61
C GLU A 346 30.10 -13.01 0.75
N ALA A 347 29.82 -11.71 0.92
CA ALA A 347 28.46 -11.19 0.98
C ALA A 347 27.73 -11.40 -0.35
N TYR A 348 28.40 -11.24 -1.49
CA TYR A 348 27.83 -11.47 -2.81
C TYR A 348 27.55 -12.97 -3.03
N ALA A 349 28.49 -13.84 -2.69
CA ALA A 349 28.32 -15.29 -2.75
C ALA A 349 27.16 -15.75 -1.84
N LEU A 350 27.10 -15.24 -0.60
CA LEU A 350 26.02 -15.55 0.34
C LEU A 350 24.66 -15.08 -0.20
N THR A 351 24.59 -13.88 -0.78
CA THR A 351 23.36 -13.39 -1.43
C THR A 351 22.88 -14.34 -2.52
N SER A 352 23.80 -14.88 -3.33
CA SER A 352 23.46 -15.85 -4.38
C SER A 352 22.96 -17.19 -3.86
N MET A 353 23.43 -17.60 -2.67
CA MET A 353 23.09 -18.91 -2.09
C MET A 353 21.78 -18.91 -1.30
N VAL A 354 21.46 -17.80 -0.62
CA VAL A 354 20.34 -17.74 0.35
C VAL A 354 19.41 -16.54 0.14
N GLY A 355 19.77 -15.61 -0.74
CA GLY A 355 18.96 -14.44 -1.03
C GLY A 355 17.71 -14.82 -1.84
N ASP A 356 16.52 -14.48 -1.31
CA ASP A 356 15.26 -14.59 -2.03
C ASP A 356 14.94 -13.22 -2.63
N CYS A 357 15.30 -13.04 -3.92
CA CYS A 357 15.05 -11.79 -4.63
C CYS A 357 13.77 -11.90 -5.46
N ARG A 358 12.84 -10.98 -5.23
CA ARG A 358 11.50 -10.99 -5.80
C ARG A 358 11.20 -9.69 -6.54
N VAL A 359 10.36 -9.77 -7.55
CA VAL A 359 9.77 -8.58 -8.18
C VAL A 359 8.66 -8.06 -7.27
N THR A 360 8.83 -6.87 -6.73
CA THR A 360 7.86 -6.26 -5.80
C THR A 360 6.60 -5.84 -6.55
N GLN A 361 6.76 -4.98 -7.56
CA GLN A 361 5.74 -4.55 -8.52
C GLN A 361 6.37 -4.18 -9.87
N VAL A 362 5.56 -4.15 -10.94
CA VAL A 362 6.00 -3.83 -12.33
C VAL A 362 5.14 -2.76 -13.01
N VAL A 363 4.23 -2.11 -12.27
CA VAL A 363 3.16 -1.28 -12.84
C VAL A 363 3.27 0.22 -12.52
N ASP A 364 4.21 0.64 -11.68
CA ASP A 364 4.30 2.01 -11.14
C ASP A 364 5.39 2.87 -11.79
N ILE A 365 5.54 2.76 -13.10
CA ILE A 365 6.59 3.44 -13.89
C ILE A 365 7.98 2.88 -13.53
N ARG A 366 8.42 3.06 -12.28
CA ARG A 366 9.62 2.39 -11.75
C ARG A 366 9.24 1.07 -11.13
N LYS A 367 9.83 0.00 -11.63
CA LYS A 367 9.64 -1.34 -11.12
C LYS A 367 10.43 -1.52 -9.84
N GLY A 368 9.91 -2.34 -8.93
CA GLY A 368 10.53 -2.66 -7.66
C GLY A 368 11.08 -4.08 -7.62
N VAL A 369 12.26 -4.23 -7.05
CA VAL A 369 12.82 -5.53 -6.64
C VAL A 369 13.23 -5.43 -5.19
N HIS A 370 12.98 -6.48 -4.42
CA HIS A 370 13.51 -6.63 -3.07
C HIS A 370 14.21 -7.97 -2.92
N CYS A 371 15.30 -7.98 -2.15
CA CYS A 371 16.04 -9.19 -1.81
C CYS A 371 15.99 -9.41 -0.30
N MET A 372 15.61 -10.61 0.11
CA MET A 372 15.41 -11.03 1.49
C MET A 372 16.53 -11.97 1.93
N ILE A 373 17.17 -11.69 3.07
CA ILE A 373 18.16 -12.56 3.69
C ILE A 373 17.62 -13.09 5.01
N PRO A 374 17.52 -14.43 5.19
CA PRO A 374 17.01 -15.00 6.42
C PRO A 374 17.96 -14.76 7.61
N LYS A 375 17.41 -14.28 8.73
CA LYS A 375 18.19 -13.97 9.94
C LYS A 375 18.71 -15.21 10.66
N ASN A 376 18.03 -16.34 10.51
CA ASN A 376 18.35 -17.59 11.23
C ASN A 376 19.63 -18.30 10.73
N ILE A 377 20.18 -17.88 9.59
CA ILE A 377 21.47 -18.42 9.12
C ILE A 377 22.67 -17.88 9.90
N PHE A 378 22.45 -16.77 10.66
CA PHE A 378 23.49 -16.21 11.51
C PHE A 378 23.39 -16.80 12.91
N ALA A 379 24.51 -17.31 13.44
CA ALA A 379 24.54 -17.87 14.78
C ALA A 379 24.06 -16.83 15.81
N LYS A 380 23.17 -17.26 16.70
CA LYS A 380 22.82 -16.43 17.86
C LYS A 380 24.05 -16.31 18.76
N LYS A 381 24.48 -15.09 19.00
CA LYS A 381 25.50 -14.81 20.02
C LYS A 381 24.90 -14.81 21.41
#